data_01f7e6913e4253b63b19211b82d86ac9
#
_entry.id   01f7e6913e4253b63b19211b82d86ac9
#
_cell.length_a   1.000
_cell.length_b   1.000
_cell.length_c   1.000
_cell.angle_alpha   90.00
_cell.angle_beta   90.00
_cell.angle_gamma   90.00
#
_symmetry.space_group_name_H-M   'P 1'
#
loop_
_entity.id
_entity.type
_entity.pdbx_description
1 polymer ?
#
loop_
_entity_poly.entity_id
_entity_poly.type
_entity_poly.pdbx_seq_one_letter_code
_entity_poly.pdbx_strand_id
1 'polypeptide(L)'
;MSAVADRIMKRVRGKGRGWVFTPKQFVDFGTRGSVDMALSRLAHAGDIRRIGRGLYDYPRQHDKLGALSPDPGQVAQALSAQSGDALAPSGAAAANSLGLSTQMPARASYATSGRTRTAKAGGRSVTLKHSRAPVLDAPESVNAIVQALAHLGKGNIDADVIGRFAARLDDAGTRALVAARPAMPGWMGDIVLKIQASRRDRSYREKG
;
A
#
# COMPACT_ATOMS: atom_id res chain seq x y z
N MET A 1 0.52 -5.55 34.49
CA MET A 1 0.40 -6.08 33.12
C MET A 1 1.49 -7.11 32.90
N SER A 2 1.38 -8.03 31.93
CA SER A 2 2.47 -8.99 31.69
C SER A 2 3.58 -8.31 30.89
N ALA A 3 4.85 -8.74 31.10
CA ALA A 3 6.02 -8.18 30.37
C ALA A 3 5.81 -8.14 28.85
N VAL A 4 5.07 -9.10 28.27
CA VAL A 4 4.71 -9.11 26.84
C VAL A 4 3.76 -7.96 26.49
N ALA A 5 2.73 -7.71 27.30
CA ALA A 5 1.76 -6.63 27.07
C ALA A 5 2.45 -5.24 27.13
N ASP A 6 3.36 -5.05 28.07
CA ASP A 6 4.10 -3.78 28.22
C ASP A 6 5.00 -3.53 27.03
N ARG A 7 5.70 -4.57 26.52
CA ARG A 7 6.54 -4.49 25.31
C ARG A 7 5.69 -4.20 24.07
N ILE A 8 4.51 -4.81 23.95
CA ILE A 8 3.55 -4.55 22.86
C ILE A 8 3.14 -3.08 22.90
N MET A 9 2.69 -2.58 24.05
CA MET A 9 2.24 -1.19 24.17
C MET A 9 3.37 -0.18 23.93
N LYS A 10 4.59 -0.47 24.36
CA LYS A 10 5.77 0.36 24.03
C LYS A 10 5.94 0.49 22.50
N ARG A 11 5.88 -0.62 21.75
CA ARG A 11 5.96 -0.60 20.27
C ARG A 11 4.77 0.12 19.65
N VAL A 12 3.55 -0.14 20.11
CA VAL A 12 2.32 0.48 19.61
C VAL A 12 2.37 2.01 19.77
N ARG A 13 2.77 2.49 20.94
CA ARG A 13 2.93 3.93 21.22
C ARG A 13 4.02 4.55 20.35
N GLY A 14 5.14 3.86 20.15
CA GLY A 14 6.23 4.30 19.27
C GLY A 14 5.84 4.40 17.80
N LYS A 15 4.89 3.58 17.34
CA LYS A 15 4.32 3.67 15.96
C LYS A 15 3.27 4.77 15.84
N GLY A 16 2.68 5.18 16.93
CA GLY A 16 1.69 6.25 16.99
C GLY A 16 0.24 5.82 16.69
N ARG A 17 -0.67 6.76 16.94
CA ARG A 17 -2.10 6.55 16.69
C ARG A 17 -2.41 6.43 15.20
N GLY A 18 -3.34 5.54 14.86
CA GLY A 18 -3.70 5.19 13.49
C GLY A 18 -2.96 3.96 12.96
N TRP A 19 -1.94 3.47 13.68
CA TRP A 19 -1.24 2.25 13.27
C TRP A 19 -2.17 1.03 13.38
N VAL A 20 -2.23 0.25 12.30
CA VAL A 20 -2.93 -1.04 12.21
C VAL A 20 -1.89 -2.15 12.21
N PHE A 21 -2.14 -3.20 12.96
CA PHE A 21 -1.18 -4.28 13.16
C PHE A 21 -1.84 -5.65 13.36
N THR A 22 -1.02 -6.68 13.24
CA THR A 22 -1.38 -8.08 13.45
C THR A 22 -0.47 -8.70 14.52
N PRO A 23 -0.84 -9.83 15.13
CA PRO A 23 0.02 -10.52 16.09
C PRO A 23 1.41 -10.88 15.53
N LYS A 24 1.55 -11.05 14.20
CA LYS A 24 2.84 -11.38 13.57
C LYS A 24 3.94 -10.36 13.86
N GLN A 25 3.56 -9.09 14.08
CA GLN A 25 4.52 -8.00 14.33
C GLN A 25 5.10 -8.00 15.76
N PHE A 26 4.70 -8.97 16.60
CA PHE A 26 5.13 -9.08 17.99
C PHE A 26 5.67 -10.47 18.35
N VAL A 27 5.93 -11.32 17.36
CA VAL A 27 6.43 -12.70 17.57
C VAL A 27 7.82 -12.74 18.22
N ASP A 28 8.55 -11.63 18.16
CA ASP A 28 9.82 -11.42 18.86
C ASP A 28 9.64 -11.13 20.37
N PHE A 29 8.41 -10.94 20.85
CA PHE A 29 8.12 -10.68 22.26
C PHE A 29 7.72 -11.91 23.04
N GLY A 30 7.45 -13.03 22.37
CA GLY A 30 7.07 -14.28 23.02
C GLY A 30 6.41 -15.27 22.06
N THR A 31 5.89 -16.35 22.59
CA THR A 31 5.15 -17.35 21.79
C THR A 31 3.89 -16.72 21.17
N ARG A 32 3.41 -17.30 20.08
CA ARG A 32 2.17 -16.83 19.43
C ARG A 32 1.00 -16.75 20.41
N GLY A 33 0.84 -17.76 21.26
CA GLY A 33 -0.22 -17.79 22.25
C GLY A 33 -0.11 -16.67 23.29
N SER A 34 1.12 -16.38 23.78
CA SER A 34 1.33 -15.29 24.73
C SER A 34 1.05 -13.92 24.12
N VAL A 35 1.40 -13.74 22.85
CA VAL A 35 1.09 -12.50 22.09
C VAL A 35 -0.41 -12.36 21.88
N ASP A 36 -1.09 -13.41 21.43
CA ASP A 36 -2.55 -13.39 21.20
C ASP A 36 -3.32 -13.08 22.51
N MET A 37 -2.92 -13.69 23.63
CA MET A 37 -3.50 -13.40 24.95
C MET A 37 -3.24 -11.96 25.40
N ALA A 38 -2.03 -11.44 25.20
CA ALA A 38 -1.69 -10.06 25.56
C ALA A 38 -2.50 -9.06 24.73
N LEU A 39 -2.60 -9.26 23.41
CA LEU A 39 -3.42 -8.42 22.52
C LEU A 39 -4.90 -8.46 22.89
N SER A 40 -5.41 -9.64 23.24
CA SER A 40 -6.81 -9.78 23.70
C SER A 40 -7.06 -8.98 24.97
N ARG A 41 -6.17 -9.06 25.98
CA ARG A 41 -6.27 -8.29 27.24
C ARG A 41 -6.19 -6.79 27.00
N LEU A 42 -5.24 -6.33 26.19
CA LEU A 42 -5.09 -4.92 25.82
C LEU A 42 -6.33 -4.39 25.09
N ALA A 43 -6.92 -5.19 24.21
CA ALA A 43 -8.15 -4.83 23.53
C ALA A 43 -9.36 -4.77 24.48
N HIS A 44 -9.42 -5.67 25.47
CA HIS A 44 -10.46 -5.67 26.51
C HIS A 44 -10.33 -4.48 27.47
N ALA A 45 -9.09 -4.08 27.77
CA ALA A 45 -8.79 -2.89 28.57
C ALA A 45 -9.02 -1.56 27.81
N GLY A 46 -9.25 -1.60 26.51
CA GLY A 46 -9.43 -0.40 25.68
C GLY A 46 -8.13 0.32 25.28
N ASP A 47 -6.96 -0.25 25.62
CA ASP A 47 -5.65 0.32 25.23
C ASP A 47 -5.43 0.29 23.72
N ILE A 48 -5.96 -0.75 23.06
CA ILE A 48 -5.99 -0.94 21.61
C ILE A 48 -7.41 -1.36 21.20
N ARG A 49 -7.70 -1.37 19.90
CA ARG A 49 -9.00 -1.83 19.40
C ARG A 49 -8.83 -3.03 18.48
N ARG A 50 -9.68 -4.06 18.63
CA ARG A 50 -9.80 -5.15 17.69
C ARG A 50 -10.75 -4.74 16.57
N ILE A 51 -10.23 -4.59 15.34
CA ILE A 51 -10.99 -4.10 14.17
C ILE A 51 -11.43 -5.21 13.23
N GLY A 52 -10.89 -6.42 13.41
CA GLY A 52 -11.22 -7.60 12.63
C GLY A 52 -10.51 -8.86 13.13
N ARG A 53 -10.66 -9.98 12.41
CA ARG A 53 -9.99 -11.23 12.78
C ARG A 53 -8.47 -11.08 12.64
N GLY A 54 -7.75 -11.13 13.77
CA GLY A 54 -6.29 -10.97 13.80
C GLY A 54 -5.81 -9.58 13.39
N LEU A 55 -6.70 -8.58 13.40
CA LEU A 55 -6.38 -7.19 13.10
C LEU A 55 -6.73 -6.31 14.30
N TYR A 56 -5.79 -5.48 14.67
CA TYR A 56 -5.88 -4.53 15.75
C TYR A 56 -5.42 -3.15 15.28
N ASP A 57 -5.87 -2.09 15.94
CA ASP A 57 -5.36 -0.74 15.74
C ASP A 57 -5.16 0.01 17.06
N TYR A 58 -4.32 1.05 16.97
CA TYR A 58 -4.21 2.09 17.98
C TYR A 58 -4.96 3.32 17.46
N PRO A 59 -6.28 3.49 17.80
CA PRO A 59 -7.12 4.41 17.06
C PRO A 59 -6.70 5.87 17.25
N ARG A 60 -6.82 6.65 16.17
CA ARG A 60 -6.79 8.11 16.27
C ARG A 60 -8.03 8.54 17.02
N GLN A 61 -7.87 9.55 17.87
CA GLN A 61 -8.98 10.15 18.62
C GLN A 61 -9.31 11.51 17.99
N HIS A 62 -10.59 11.82 17.96
CA HIS A 62 -11.09 13.13 17.56
C HIS A 62 -12.01 13.65 18.65
N ASP A 63 -11.86 14.91 19.06
CA ASP A 63 -12.52 15.48 20.23
C ASP A 63 -14.05 15.34 20.19
N LYS A 64 -14.65 15.49 19.00
CA LYS A 64 -16.11 15.40 18.81
C LYS A 64 -16.62 14.04 18.33
N LEU A 65 -15.78 13.25 17.64
CA LEU A 65 -16.19 12.01 16.98
C LEU A 65 -15.67 10.76 17.71
N GLY A 66 -14.86 10.93 18.74
CA GLY A 66 -14.24 9.82 19.48
C GLY A 66 -13.21 9.06 18.61
N ALA A 67 -13.16 7.75 18.75
CA ALA A 67 -12.21 6.91 18.04
C ALA A 67 -12.54 6.80 16.55
N LEU A 68 -11.67 7.34 15.69
CA LEU A 68 -11.84 7.33 14.24
C LEU A 68 -11.74 5.92 13.66
N SER A 69 -12.37 5.72 12.49
CA SER A 69 -12.23 4.49 11.71
C SER A 69 -10.78 4.29 11.27
N PRO A 70 -10.29 3.04 11.18
CA PRO A 70 -8.95 2.76 10.70
C PRO A 70 -8.79 3.20 9.24
N ASP A 71 -7.62 3.70 8.91
CA ASP A 71 -7.26 4.05 7.53
C ASP A 71 -7.16 2.78 6.66
N PRO A 72 -7.85 2.73 5.50
CA PRO A 72 -7.84 1.55 4.64
C PRO A 72 -6.44 1.17 4.14
N GLY A 73 -5.55 2.13 3.93
CA GLY A 73 -4.16 1.89 3.54
C GLY A 73 -3.38 1.19 4.64
N GLN A 74 -3.54 1.64 5.89
CA GLN A 74 -2.94 0.97 7.05
C GLN A 74 -3.46 -0.46 7.22
N VAL A 75 -4.75 -0.69 6.98
CA VAL A 75 -5.33 -2.06 6.98
C VAL A 75 -4.69 -2.92 5.89
N ALA A 76 -4.58 -2.39 4.67
CA ALA A 76 -3.96 -3.10 3.55
C ALA A 76 -2.49 -3.44 3.82
N GLN A 77 -1.72 -2.50 4.38
CA GLN A 77 -0.33 -2.72 4.80
C GLN A 77 -0.20 -3.80 5.87
N ALA A 78 -1.06 -3.79 6.89
CA ALA A 78 -1.05 -4.81 7.94
C ALA A 78 -1.36 -6.21 7.39
N LEU A 79 -2.33 -6.31 6.46
CA LEU A 79 -2.66 -7.56 5.78
C LEU A 79 -1.52 -8.07 4.89
N SER A 80 -0.89 -7.17 4.12
CA SER A 80 0.27 -7.47 3.28
C SER A 80 1.45 -7.97 4.14
N ALA A 81 1.80 -7.25 5.20
CA ALA A 81 2.86 -7.66 6.14
C ALA A 81 2.57 -9.01 6.80
N GLN A 82 1.30 -9.35 7.05
CA GLN A 82 0.91 -10.63 7.62
C GLN A 82 1.24 -11.81 6.70
N SER A 83 1.02 -11.67 5.40
CA SER A 83 1.29 -12.73 4.40
C SER A 83 2.69 -12.65 3.81
N GLY A 84 3.35 -11.49 3.85
CA GLY A 84 4.62 -11.23 3.17
C GLY A 84 4.45 -10.86 1.70
N ASP A 85 3.22 -10.57 1.26
CA ASP A 85 2.94 -10.16 -0.11
C ASP A 85 3.34 -8.69 -0.34
N ALA A 86 3.74 -8.34 -1.54
CA ALA A 86 3.89 -6.94 -1.93
C ALA A 86 2.52 -6.26 -2.12
N LEU A 87 2.48 -4.95 -1.90
CA LEU A 87 1.28 -4.13 -1.96
C LEU A 87 1.53 -2.90 -2.84
N ALA A 88 0.52 -2.55 -3.65
CA ALA A 88 0.52 -1.33 -4.46
C ALA A 88 -0.89 -0.72 -4.50
N PRO A 89 -1.04 0.55 -4.91
CA PRO A 89 -2.35 1.10 -5.25
C PRO A 89 -3.06 0.23 -6.28
N SER A 90 -4.40 0.15 -6.24
CA SER A 90 -5.14 -0.49 -7.35
C SER A 90 -4.95 0.30 -8.64
N GLY A 91 -5.08 -0.34 -9.80
CA GLY A 91 -4.89 0.35 -11.08
C GLY A 91 -5.77 1.59 -11.25
N ALA A 92 -7.02 1.54 -10.81
CA ALA A 92 -7.92 2.70 -10.83
C ALA A 92 -7.44 3.81 -9.86
N ALA A 93 -7.00 3.46 -8.64
CA ALA A 93 -6.46 4.43 -7.69
C ALA A 93 -5.15 5.04 -8.20
N ALA A 94 -4.30 4.22 -8.83
CA ALA A 94 -3.06 4.67 -9.45
C ALA A 94 -3.33 5.63 -10.62
N ALA A 95 -4.25 5.31 -11.52
CA ALA A 95 -4.64 6.19 -12.62
C ALA A 95 -5.20 7.53 -12.10
N ASN A 96 -6.01 7.49 -11.03
CA ASN A 96 -6.54 8.69 -10.40
C ASN A 96 -5.43 9.56 -9.77
N SER A 97 -4.51 8.96 -9.00
CA SER A 97 -3.40 9.69 -8.35
C SER A 97 -2.43 10.32 -9.37
N LEU A 98 -2.37 9.77 -10.57
CA LEU A 98 -1.58 10.30 -11.68
C LEU A 98 -2.35 11.31 -12.55
N GLY A 99 -3.60 11.63 -12.18
CA GLY A 99 -4.44 12.57 -12.91
C GLY A 99 -4.97 12.05 -14.26
N LEU A 100 -4.96 10.73 -14.45
CA LEU A 100 -5.40 10.06 -15.69
C LEU A 100 -6.86 9.61 -15.64
N SER A 101 -7.49 9.71 -14.47
CA SER A 101 -8.89 9.37 -14.25
C SER A 101 -9.46 10.22 -13.14
N THR A 102 -10.70 10.63 -13.27
CA THR A 102 -11.46 11.33 -12.22
C THR A 102 -12.31 10.35 -11.39
N GLN A 103 -12.32 9.07 -11.75
CA GLN A 103 -13.13 8.06 -11.07
C GLN A 103 -12.49 7.70 -9.72
N MET A 104 -13.20 8.00 -8.64
CA MET A 104 -12.83 7.56 -7.29
C MET A 104 -13.39 6.16 -7.05
N PRO A 105 -12.55 5.17 -6.71
CA PRO A 105 -13.05 3.85 -6.34
C PRO A 105 -13.97 3.94 -5.11
N ALA A 106 -15.20 3.46 -5.23
CA ALA A 106 -16.17 3.49 -4.13
C ALA A 106 -15.77 2.58 -2.94
N ARG A 107 -14.85 1.66 -3.15
CA ARG A 107 -14.32 0.75 -2.12
C ARG A 107 -12.81 0.76 -2.12
N ALA A 108 -12.22 0.69 -0.93
CA ALA A 108 -10.77 0.61 -0.78
C ALA A 108 -10.26 -0.72 -1.37
N SER A 109 -9.52 -0.63 -2.47
CA SER A 109 -8.93 -1.77 -3.18
C SER A 109 -7.46 -1.49 -3.47
N TYR A 110 -6.63 -2.49 -3.25
CA TYR A 110 -5.18 -2.45 -3.45
C TYR A 110 -4.75 -3.63 -4.32
N ALA A 111 -3.71 -3.44 -5.10
CA ALA A 111 -3.06 -4.52 -5.84
C ALA A 111 -2.10 -5.28 -4.92
N THR A 112 -2.03 -6.59 -5.07
CA THR A 112 -1.10 -7.43 -4.30
C THR A 112 -0.47 -8.50 -5.19
N SER A 113 0.76 -8.89 -4.86
CA SER A 113 1.41 -10.06 -5.46
C SER A 113 0.80 -11.38 -4.99
N GLY A 114 0.12 -11.35 -3.84
CA GLY A 114 -0.53 -12.52 -3.24
C GLY A 114 -1.94 -12.78 -3.79
N ARG A 115 -2.65 -13.70 -3.12
CA ARG A 115 -4.03 -14.06 -3.51
C ARG A 115 -5.01 -12.93 -3.20
N THR A 116 -6.06 -12.84 -4.02
CA THR A 116 -7.20 -11.93 -3.74
C THR A 116 -7.85 -12.29 -2.41
N ARG A 117 -8.02 -11.29 -1.55
CA ARG A 117 -8.69 -11.43 -0.26
C ARG A 117 -9.37 -10.12 0.15
N THR A 118 -10.43 -10.23 0.93
CA THR A 118 -11.14 -9.10 1.50
C THR A 118 -11.16 -9.24 3.02
N ALA A 119 -10.86 -8.18 3.73
CA ALA A 119 -11.00 -8.10 5.18
C ALA A 119 -12.00 -7.02 5.55
N LYS A 120 -12.80 -7.29 6.59
CA LYS A 120 -13.62 -6.27 7.26
C LYS A 120 -12.81 -5.70 8.41
N ALA A 121 -12.67 -4.38 8.46
CA ALA A 121 -11.93 -3.67 9.49
C ALA A 121 -12.66 -2.37 9.85
N GLY A 122 -13.07 -2.23 11.12
CA GLY A 122 -13.79 -1.05 11.59
C GLY A 122 -15.08 -0.75 10.81
N GLY A 123 -15.83 -1.79 10.45
CA GLY A 123 -17.08 -1.67 9.68
C GLY A 123 -16.92 -1.48 8.17
N ARG A 124 -15.69 -1.32 7.67
CA ARG A 124 -15.40 -1.13 6.24
C ARG A 124 -14.72 -2.36 5.64
N SER A 125 -14.94 -2.60 4.35
CA SER A 125 -14.25 -3.66 3.60
C SER A 125 -13.02 -3.10 2.90
N VAL A 126 -11.89 -3.79 3.05
CA VAL A 126 -10.64 -3.52 2.34
C VAL A 126 -10.30 -4.76 1.52
N THR A 127 -10.12 -4.60 0.22
CA THR A 127 -9.82 -5.70 -0.71
C THR A 127 -8.38 -5.58 -1.21
N LEU A 128 -7.60 -6.64 -1.03
CA LEU A 128 -6.33 -6.86 -1.70
C LEU A 128 -6.63 -7.75 -2.91
N LYS A 129 -6.47 -7.22 -4.11
CA LYS A 129 -6.76 -7.93 -5.35
C LYS A 129 -5.45 -8.37 -5.99
N HIS A 130 -5.34 -9.66 -6.33
CA HIS A 130 -4.21 -10.16 -7.11
C HIS A 130 -4.05 -9.35 -8.39
N SER A 131 -2.86 -8.79 -8.61
CA SER A 131 -2.54 -8.03 -9.81
C SER A 131 -1.87 -8.92 -10.85
N ARG A 132 -2.31 -8.80 -12.12
CA ARG A 132 -1.60 -9.42 -13.25
C ARG A 132 -0.32 -8.66 -13.61
N ALA A 133 -0.29 -7.36 -13.31
CA ALA A 133 0.95 -6.59 -13.41
C ALA A 133 1.83 -6.85 -12.18
N PRO A 134 3.15 -6.81 -12.30
CA PRO A 134 4.03 -7.01 -11.17
C PRO A 134 3.78 -5.95 -10.09
N VAL A 135 3.83 -6.39 -8.83
CA VAL A 135 3.92 -5.50 -7.67
C VAL A 135 5.36 -5.58 -7.21
N LEU A 136 6.07 -4.49 -7.39
CA LEU A 136 7.52 -4.42 -7.29
C LEU A 136 7.96 -4.03 -5.87
N ASP A 137 9.12 -4.50 -5.45
CA ASP A 137 9.86 -3.92 -4.33
C ASP A 137 10.57 -2.63 -4.81
N ALA A 138 9.78 -1.58 -4.96
CA ALA A 138 10.18 -0.31 -5.56
C ALA A 138 9.35 0.84 -4.96
N PRO A 139 9.76 2.10 -5.13
CA PRO A 139 9.00 3.26 -4.68
C PRO A 139 7.54 3.22 -5.13
N GLU A 140 6.66 3.82 -4.33
CA GLU A 140 5.22 3.85 -4.59
C GLU A 140 4.89 4.46 -5.97
N SER A 141 5.63 5.48 -6.39
CA SER A 141 5.49 6.12 -7.72
C SER A 141 5.71 5.13 -8.87
N VAL A 142 6.67 4.23 -8.74
CA VAL A 142 6.96 3.19 -9.74
C VAL A 142 5.82 2.18 -9.80
N ASN A 143 5.38 1.69 -8.65
CA ASN A 143 4.24 0.78 -8.56
C ASN A 143 2.95 1.42 -9.09
N ALA A 144 2.71 2.70 -8.79
CA ALA A 144 1.55 3.43 -9.31
C ALA A 144 1.56 3.47 -10.85
N ILE A 145 2.72 3.74 -11.47
CA ILE A 145 2.84 3.75 -12.93
C ILE A 145 2.57 2.35 -13.51
N VAL A 146 3.17 1.31 -12.96
CA VAL A 146 2.98 -0.07 -13.41
C VAL A 146 1.50 -0.49 -13.32
N GLN A 147 0.84 -0.19 -12.21
CA GLN A 147 -0.57 -0.53 -12.03
C GLN A 147 -1.49 0.33 -12.91
N ALA A 148 -1.16 1.61 -13.13
CA ALA A 148 -1.90 2.46 -14.06
C ALA A 148 -1.77 2.00 -15.50
N LEU A 149 -0.56 1.62 -15.96
CA LEU A 149 -0.33 1.03 -17.29
C LEU A 149 -1.21 -0.20 -17.51
N ALA A 150 -1.22 -1.12 -16.53
CA ALA A 150 -2.05 -2.33 -16.62
C ALA A 150 -3.56 -2.02 -16.64
N HIS A 151 -3.99 -0.97 -15.94
CA HIS A 151 -5.38 -0.56 -15.86
C HIS A 151 -5.85 0.13 -17.15
N LEU A 152 -5.05 1.02 -17.69
CA LEU A 152 -5.36 1.76 -18.91
C LEU A 152 -5.32 0.83 -20.14
N GLY A 153 -4.40 -0.11 -20.18
CA GLY A 153 -4.15 -0.96 -21.34
C GLY A 153 -3.43 -0.23 -22.48
N LYS A 154 -2.82 -0.99 -23.39
CA LYS A 154 -1.94 -0.51 -24.45
C LYS A 154 -2.55 0.61 -25.31
N GLY A 155 -3.84 0.49 -25.66
CA GLY A 155 -4.51 1.40 -26.57
C GLY A 155 -4.82 2.79 -26.01
N ASN A 156 -4.69 3.00 -24.71
CA ASN A 156 -5.01 4.25 -24.02
C ASN A 156 -3.76 4.97 -23.48
N ILE A 157 -2.59 4.66 -24.03
CA ILE A 157 -1.31 5.27 -23.63
C ILE A 157 -0.78 6.12 -24.80
N ASP A 158 -1.10 7.40 -24.77
CA ASP A 158 -0.60 8.40 -25.72
C ASP A 158 0.63 9.14 -25.18
N ALA A 159 1.08 10.14 -25.93
CA ALA A 159 2.24 10.96 -25.57
C ALA A 159 2.01 11.80 -24.30
N ASP A 160 0.78 12.28 -24.06
CA ASP A 160 0.42 13.04 -22.85
C ASP A 160 0.53 12.15 -21.61
N VAL A 161 -0.04 10.96 -21.67
CA VAL A 161 0.05 9.96 -20.58
C VAL A 161 1.51 9.62 -20.28
N ILE A 162 2.35 9.40 -21.32
CA ILE A 162 3.79 9.14 -21.14
C ILE A 162 4.48 10.33 -20.47
N GLY A 163 4.17 11.55 -20.88
CA GLY A 163 4.71 12.77 -20.29
C GLY A 163 4.33 12.93 -18.80
N ARG A 164 3.10 12.60 -18.44
CA ARG A 164 2.62 12.59 -17.03
C ARG A 164 3.35 11.54 -16.19
N PHE A 165 3.58 10.35 -16.72
CA PHE A 165 4.37 9.33 -16.03
C PHE A 165 5.82 9.79 -15.82
N ALA A 166 6.44 10.34 -16.84
CA ALA A 166 7.81 10.85 -16.77
C ALA A 166 7.95 11.97 -15.72
N ALA A 167 6.94 12.83 -15.59
CA ALA A 167 6.93 13.92 -14.60
C ALA A 167 6.83 13.44 -13.14
N ARG A 168 6.38 12.23 -12.89
CA ARG A 168 6.22 11.65 -11.55
C ARG A 168 7.43 10.85 -11.07
N LEU A 169 8.43 10.67 -11.91
CA LEU A 169 9.64 9.91 -11.62
C LEU A 169 10.83 10.84 -11.40
N ASP A 170 11.61 10.51 -10.41
CA ASP A 170 13.00 10.94 -10.30
C ASP A 170 13.93 9.95 -11.03
N ASP A 171 15.23 10.19 -11.00
CA ASP A 171 16.21 9.34 -11.67
C ASP A 171 16.29 7.93 -11.05
N ALA A 172 16.08 7.82 -9.73
CA ALA A 172 16.06 6.53 -9.04
C ALA A 172 14.83 5.72 -9.42
N GLY A 173 13.65 6.35 -9.43
CA GLY A 173 12.39 5.74 -9.88
C GLY A 173 12.44 5.33 -11.34
N THR A 174 13.07 6.15 -12.21
CA THR A 174 13.25 5.81 -13.63
C THR A 174 14.13 4.57 -13.80
N ARG A 175 15.24 4.48 -13.07
CA ARG A 175 16.10 3.28 -13.08
C ARG A 175 15.36 2.04 -12.57
N ALA A 176 14.62 2.18 -11.48
CA ALA A 176 13.84 1.08 -10.92
C ALA A 176 12.75 0.58 -11.89
N LEU A 177 12.04 1.51 -12.55
CA LEU A 177 11.03 1.17 -13.56
C LEU A 177 11.65 0.44 -14.76
N VAL A 178 12.79 0.90 -15.26
CA VAL A 178 13.52 0.26 -16.37
C VAL A 178 14.02 -1.14 -15.96
N ALA A 179 14.58 -1.28 -14.77
CA ALA A 179 15.06 -2.57 -14.25
C ALA A 179 13.93 -3.60 -14.10
N ALA A 180 12.70 -3.16 -13.86
CA ALA A 180 11.54 -4.02 -13.70
C ALA A 180 10.96 -4.54 -15.05
N ARG A 181 11.43 -4.08 -16.21
CA ARG A 181 10.91 -4.48 -17.53
C ARG A 181 10.83 -5.99 -17.76
N PRO A 182 11.82 -6.81 -17.36
CA PRO A 182 11.75 -8.25 -17.58
C PRO A 182 10.54 -8.93 -16.91
N ALA A 183 9.99 -8.33 -15.84
CA ALA A 183 8.81 -8.83 -15.15
C ALA A 183 7.48 -8.34 -15.74
N MET A 184 7.52 -7.54 -16.81
CA MET A 184 6.34 -6.93 -17.43
C MET A 184 6.02 -7.58 -18.78
N PRO A 185 4.75 -7.53 -19.23
CA PRO A 185 4.40 -7.82 -20.61
C PRO A 185 5.21 -6.93 -21.59
N GLY A 186 5.62 -7.46 -22.73
CA GLY A 186 6.50 -6.76 -23.68
C GLY A 186 6.03 -5.35 -24.04
N TRP A 187 4.73 -5.17 -24.31
CA TRP A 187 4.17 -3.86 -24.64
C TRP A 187 4.34 -2.83 -23.50
N MET A 188 4.28 -3.26 -22.24
CA MET A 188 4.56 -2.36 -21.10
C MET A 188 6.03 -1.98 -21.06
N GLY A 189 6.93 -2.95 -21.33
CA GLY A 189 8.35 -2.70 -21.44
C GLY A 189 8.71 -1.66 -22.51
N ASP A 190 8.00 -1.66 -23.65
CA ASP A 190 8.17 -0.66 -24.72
C ASP A 190 7.72 0.74 -24.27
N ILE A 191 6.59 0.81 -23.53
CA ILE A 191 6.12 2.08 -22.95
C ILE A 191 7.11 2.62 -21.91
N VAL A 192 7.69 1.75 -21.08
CA VAL A 192 8.71 2.14 -20.10
C VAL A 192 9.92 2.82 -20.76
N LEU A 193 10.38 2.33 -21.93
CA LEU A 193 11.45 3.00 -22.68
C LEU A 193 11.03 4.38 -23.18
N LYS A 194 9.79 4.56 -23.63
CA LYS A 194 9.27 5.87 -24.03
C LYS A 194 9.19 6.83 -22.84
N ILE A 195 8.79 6.35 -21.65
CA ILE A 195 8.78 7.15 -20.41
C ILE A 195 10.22 7.58 -20.07
N GLN A 196 11.19 6.68 -20.17
CA GLN A 196 12.60 6.99 -19.93
C GLN A 196 13.12 8.07 -20.89
N ALA A 197 12.81 7.97 -22.20
CA ALA A 197 13.19 8.96 -23.19
C ALA A 197 12.57 10.33 -22.88
N SER A 198 11.27 10.38 -22.63
CA SER A 198 10.55 11.61 -22.26
C SER A 198 11.12 12.27 -21.00
N ARG A 199 11.56 11.49 -20.00
CA ARG A 199 12.21 12.00 -18.79
C ARG A 199 13.56 12.63 -19.09
N ARG A 200 14.38 12.03 -19.98
CA ARG A 200 15.67 12.58 -20.41
C ARG A 200 15.50 13.92 -21.12
N ASP A 201 14.58 14.01 -22.07
CA ASP A 201 14.30 15.24 -22.82
C ASP A 201 13.87 16.38 -21.90
N ARG A 202 13.06 16.06 -20.86
CA ARG A 202 12.64 17.02 -19.86
C ARG A 202 13.80 17.53 -19.01
N SER A 203 14.69 16.63 -18.57
CA SER A 203 15.85 17.01 -17.75
C SER A 203 16.85 17.90 -18.49
N TYR A 204 16.94 17.77 -19.82
CA TYR A 204 17.72 18.68 -20.65
C TYR A 204 17.12 20.08 -20.72
N ARG A 205 15.79 20.18 -20.85
CA ARG A 205 15.07 21.48 -20.92
C ARG A 205 15.06 22.25 -19.60
N GLU A 206 15.17 21.59 -18.46
CA GLU A 206 15.20 22.20 -17.12
C GLU A 206 16.60 22.72 -16.75
N LYS A 207 17.65 22.32 -17.49
CA LYS A 207 19.06 22.69 -17.25
C LYS A 207 19.62 23.72 -18.24
N GLY A 208 18.91 24.05 -19.29
CA GLY A 208 19.26 25.06 -20.30
C GLY A 208 18.40 26.28 -20.18
#